data_2866ea2c5701499436e31b717d2aaf2d
#
_entry.id   2866ea2c5701499436e31b717d2aaf2d
#
_cell.length_a   1.000
_cell.length_b   1.000
_cell.length_c   1.000
_cell.angle_alpha   90.00
_cell.angle_beta   90.00
_cell.angle_gamma   90.00
#
_symmetry.space_group_name_H-M   'P 1'
#
loop_
_entity.id
_entity.type
_entity.pdbx_description
1 polymer ?
#
loop_
_entity_poly.entity_id
_entity_poly.type
_entity_poly.pdbx_seq_one_letter_code
_entity_poly.pdbx_strand_id
1 'polypeptide(L)' 'MQKYKNVGGDSGVEAFEIGVDFIEVKFAKTIKTYKYSYESAGKEAVEHMKKLALRGEGLNEYINRYVRDKYEK' A
#
# COMPACT_ATOMS: atom_id res chain seq x y z
N MET A 1 -8.37 -8.43 5.36
CA MET A 1 -7.58 -7.76 4.30
C MET A 1 -7.64 -8.53 3.01
N GLN A 2 -7.59 -7.82 1.91
CA GLN A 2 -7.58 -8.44 0.60
C GLN A 2 -6.16 -8.84 0.23
N LYS A 3 -6.00 -10.03 -0.33
CA LYS A 3 -4.67 -10.50 -0.71
C LYS A 3 -4.14 -9.73 -1.92
N TYR A 4 -2.88 -9.31 -1.86
CA TYR A 4 -2.22 -8.64 -2.97
C TYR A 4 -1.80 -9.70 -4.00
N LYS A 5 -2.17 -9.50 -5.26
CA LYS A 5 -1.90 -10.51 -6.30
C LYS A 5 -0.42 -10.73 -6.56
N ASN A 6 0.39 -9.68 -6.43
CA ASN A 6 1.84 -9.79 -6.60
C ASN A 6 2.21 -10.39 -7.95
N VAL A 7 1.72 -9.76 -9.01
CA VAL A 7 1.86 -10.27 -10.37
C VAL A 7 3.33 -10.52 -10.75
N GLY A 8 4.21 -9.62 -10.34
CA GLY A 8 5.63 -9.79 -10.64
C GLY A 8 6.34 -10.84 -9.80
N GLY A 9 5.74 -11.25 -8.70
CA GLY A 9 6.29 -12.28 -7.83
C GLY A 9 7.43 -11.85 -6.93
N ASP A 10 7.84 -10.60 -7.00
CA ASP A 10 8.99 -10.12 -6.23
C ASP A 10 8.67 -8.97 -5.28
N SER A 11 7.41 -8.70 -5.07
CA SER A 11 6.98 -7.65 -4.15
C SER A 11 6.94 -8.17 -2.72
N GLY A 12 7.26 -7.28 -1.77
CA GLY A 12 7.13 -7.59 -0.36
C GLY A 12 5.74 -7.42 0.20
N VAL A 13 4.78 -6.96 -0.60
CA VAL A 13 3.41 -6.74 -0.14
C VAL A 13 2.64 -8.04 -0.10
N GLU A 14 2.00 -8.32 1.02
CA GLU A 14 1.19 -9.54 1.17
C GLU A 14 -0.29 -9.27 1.00
N ALA A 15 -0.81 -8.21 1.63
CA ALA A 15 -2.24 -7.92 1.64
C ALA A 15 -2.47 -6.44 1.82
N PHE A 16 -3.69 -6.00 1.55
CA PHE A 16 -4.05 -4.60 1.73
C PHE A 16 -5.53 -4.46 2.06
N GLU A 17 -5.88 -3.29 2.58
CA GLU A 17 -7.28 -2.97 2.83
C GLU A 17 -7.54 -1.55 2.39
N ILE A 18 -8.59 -1.32 1.62
CA ILE A 18 -8.95 -0.01 1.09
C ILE A 18 -10.11 0.57 1.89
N GLY A 19 -9.90 1.79 2.40
CA GLY A 19 -10.97 2.56 3.05
C GLY A 19 -11.33 3.76 2.19
N VAL A 20 -12.25 4.58 2.69
CA VAL A 20 -12.68 5.77 1.95
C VAL A 20 -11.51 6.72 1.71
N ASP A 21 -10.73 6.97 2.75
CA ASP A 21 -9.66 7.96 2.72
C ASP A 21 -8.30 7.37 3.09
N PHE A 22 -8.15 6.06 2.97
CA PHE A 22 -6.88 5.43 3.33
C PHE A 22 -6.69 4.12 2.59
N ILE A 23 -5.47 3.61 2.67
CA ILE A 23 -5.15 2.24 2.31
C ILE A 23 -4.21 1.70 3.39
N GLU A 24 -4.48 0.49 3.88
CA GLU A 24 -3.56 -0.20 4.78
C GLU A 24 -2.83 -1.28 4.01
N VAL A 25 -1.55 -1.41 4.27
CA VAL A 25 -0.70 -2.37 3.56
C VAL A 25 0.02 -3.26 4.58
N LYS A 26 -0.04 -4.57 4.36
CA LYS A 26 0.70 -5.53 5.16
C LYS A 26 1.82 -6.13 4.33
N PHE A 27 3.04 -6.06 4.84
CA PHE A 27 4.19 -6.63 4.16
C PHE A 27 4.43 -8.06 4.63
N ALA A 28 4.96 -8.90 3.74
CA ALA A 28 5.06 -10.34 4.00
C ALA A 28 5.93 -10.70 5.19
N LYS A 29 6.95 -9.90 5.47
CA LYS A 29 7.92 -10.23 6.52
C LYS A 29 7.62 -9.58 7.86
N THR A 30 6.44 -9.01 8.03
CA THR A 30 6.08 -8.32 9.25
C THR A 30 4.63 -8.56 9.58
N ILE A 31 4.30 -8.55 10.88
CA ILE A 31 2.91 -8.64 11.32
C ILE A 31 2.26 -7.27 11.40
N LYS A 32 3.05 -6.21 11.25
CA LYS A 32 2.51 -4.84 11.31
C LYS A 32 1.87 -4.46 9.99
N THR A 33 0.85 -3.60 10.10
CA THR A 33 0.27 -2.96 8.93
C THR A 33 0.62 -1.49 8.96
N TYR A 34 0.68 -0.88 7.77
CA TYR A 34 1.00 0.53 7.63
C TYR A 34 -0.18 1.22 6.97
N LYS A 35 -0.72 2.22 7.64
CA LYS A 35 -1.88 2.95 7.12
C LYS A 35 -1.44 4.23 6.46
N TYR A 36 -1.77 4.39 5.19
CA TYR A 36 -1.51 5.62 4.43
C TYR A 36 -2.83 6.31 4.20
N SER A 37 -3.02 7.46 4.82
CA SER A 37 -4.28 8.19 4.73
C SER A 37 -4.10 9.46 3.88
N TYR A 38 -5.22 10.08 3.54
CA TYR A 38 -5.17 11.37 2.84
C TYR A 38 -4.37 12.40 3.65
N GLU A 39 -4.46 12.33 4.97
CA GLU A 39 -3.72 13.26 5.82
C GLU A 39 -2.23 12.95 5.85
N SER A 40 -1.86 11.69 5.90
CA SER A 40 -0.44 11.33 6.07
C SER A 40 0.32 11.30 4.76
N ALA A 41 -0.30 10.84 3.68
CA ALA A 41 0.38 10.65 2.40
C ALA A 41 -0.16 11.52 1.28
N GLY A 42 -1.36 12.09 1.45
CA GLY A 42 -2.00 12.89 0.43
C GLY A 42 -2.98 12.09 -0.41
N LYS A 43 -4.05 12.73 -0.82
CA LYS A 43 -5.12 12.06 -1.56
C LYS A 43 -4.63 11.42 -2.86
N GLU A 44 -3.81 12.15 -3.62
CA GLU A 44 -3.32 11.62 -4.90
C GLU A 44 -2.51 10.35 -4.71
N ALA A 45 -1.63 10.34 -3.71
CA ALA A 45 -0.82 9.17 -3.44
C ALA A 45 -1.67 7.99 -3.01
N VAL A 46 -2.62 8.21 -2.10
CA VAL A 46 -3.47 7.15 -1.60
C VAL A 46 -4.31 6.54 -2.74
N GLU A 47 -4.91 7.40 -3.56
CA GLU A 47 -5.73 6.92 -4.67
C GLU A 47 -4.90 6.16 -5.70
N HIS A 48 -3.69 6.60 -5.94
CA HIS A 48 -2.78 5.88 -6.83
C HIS A 48 -2.40 4.51 -6.26
N MET A 49 -2.12 4.47 -4.96
CA MET A 49 -1.80 3.22 -4.29
C MET A 49 -2.96 2.23 -4.35
N LYS A 50 -4.20 2.72 -4.23
CA LYS A 50 -5.37 1.86 -4.36
C LYS A 50 -5.42 1.19 -5.73
N LYS A 51 -5.12 1.94 -6.77
CA LYS A 51 -5.10 1.40 -8.13
C LYS A 51 -4.03 0.32 -8.28
N LEU A 52 -2.84 0.59 -7.77
CA LEU A 52 -1.74 -0.38 -7.86
C LEU A 52 -2.05 -1.64 -7.06
N ALA A 53 -2.67 -1.48 -5.88
CA ALA A 53 -3.03 -2.61 -5.05
C ALA A 53 -4.02 -3.53 -5.77
N LEU A 54 -5.03 -2.93 -6.41
CA LEU A 54 -6.04 -3.70 -7.13
C LEU A 54 -5.45 -4.39 -8.37
N ARG A 55 -4.47 -3.76 -9.00
CA ARG A 55 -3.77 -4.38 -10.14
C ARG A 55 -2.87 -5.52 -9.70
N GLY A 56 -2.35 -5.45 -8.48
CA GLY A 56 -1.44 -6.46 -8.00
C GLY A 56 -0.01 -6.31 -8.46
N GLU A 57 0.39 -5.11 -8.87
CA GLU A 57 1.77 -4.85 -9.24
C GLU A 57 2.13 -3.38 -9.04
N GLY A 58 3.40 -3.13 -8.72
CA GLY A 58 3.94 -1.79 -8.61
C GLY A 58 3.72 -1.10 -7.27
N LEU A 59 2.97 -1.69 -6.36
CA LEU A 59 2.66 -1.04 -5.08
C LEU A 59 3.89 -0.89 -4.20
N ASN A 60 4.68 -1.93 -4.06
CA ASN A 60 5.87 -1.90 -3.21
C ASN A 60 6.87 -0.85 -3.71
N GLU A 61 7.09 -0.79 -5.01
CA GLU A 61 7.99 0.19 -5.59
C GLU A 61 7.50 1.61 -5.35
N TYR A 62 6.19 1.82 -5.55
CA TYR A 62 5.61 3.14 -5.33
C TYR A 62 5.79 3.59 -3.89
N ILE A 63 5.53 2.69 -2.94
CA ILE A 63 5.67 3.00 -1.53
C ILE A 63 7.11 3.43 -1.23
N ASN A 64 8.07 2.61 -1.66
CA ASN A 64 9.47 2.90 -1.36
C ASN A 64 9.97 4.17 -2.01
N ARG A 65 9.43 4.52 -3.16
CA ARG A 65 9.88 5.68 -3.92
C ARG A 65 9.23 6.98 -3.46
N TYR A 66 7.95 6.95 -3.12
CA TYR A 66 7.19 8.18 -2.91
C TYR A 66 6.62 8.38 -1.51
N VAL A 67 6.25 7.33 -0.81
CA VAL A 67 5.53 7.46 0.46
C VAL A 67 6.13 6.65 1.59
N ARG A 68 7.38 6.30 1.47
CA ARG A 68 8.04 5.40 2.41
C ARG A 68 7.78 5.72 3.88
N ASP A 69 7.87 7.00 4.26
CA ASP A 69 7.72 7.41 5.66
C ASP A 69 6.38 8.09 5.93
N LYS A 70 5.46 8.03 4.99
CA LYS A 70 4.22 8.82 5.07
C LYS A 70 3.02 8.02 5.56
N TYR A 71 3.26 6.96 6.28
CA TYR A 71 2.18 6.21 6.93
C TYR A 71 1.84 6.89 8.26
N GLU A 72 0.64 6.61 8.76
CA GLU A 72 0.23 7.14 10.06
C GLU A 72 1.01 6.45 11.18
N LYS A 73 1.42 7.22 12.16
CA LYS A 73 2.25 6.72 13.27
C LYS A 73 1.48 6.66 14.59
#